data_9ce50a41e53e4ac34f53829c87c71f84
#
_entry.id   9ce50a41e53e4ac34f53829c87c71f84
#
_cell.length_a   1.000
_cell.length_b   1.000
_cell.length_c   1.000
_cell.angle_alpha   90.00
_cell.angle_beta   90.00
_cell.angle_gamma   90.00
#
_symmetry.space_group_name_H-M   'P 1'
#
loop_
_entity.id
_entity.type
_entity.pdbx_description
1 polymer ?
#
loop_
_entity_poly.entity_id
_entity_poly.type
_entity_poly.pdbx_seq_one_letter_code
_entity_poly.pdbx_strand_id
1 'polypeptide(L)'
;GGFWAWDPVENSSLVPWLTLVAGTHLLLINRNKKSPMALFSTFYFLLISFLLVLYSTFLTKSGILGDTSVHSFVDSGILPQLLVYVLSFVGFAHILLLKSVQWRRGMAILAVALTVIALKGYVIEAIAVFLLALTFTTIKAYRTDFERSSEEESVWSREFWMFVGSLLFLVSAAHITWQTSLPVFNQFLEPLGPILSKLGAEWNSSLLTDLSKHNLAPGTD
;
A
#
# COMPACT_ATOMS: atom_id res chain seq x y z
N GLY A 1 11.02 20.62 17.51
CA GLY A 1 11.82 19.65 16.87
C GLY A 1 12.47 18.68 17.80
N GLY A 2 12.48 17.42 17.47
CA GLY A 2 13.17 16.32 18.11
C GLY A 2 13.72 15.38 17.05
N PHE A 3 14.28 14.26 17.44
CA PHE A 3 14.78 13.26 16.50
C PHE A 3 13.66 12.62 15.68
N TRP A 4 12.47 12.56 16.22
CA TRP A 4 11.26 12.00 15.57
C TRP A 4 10.03 12.77 16.06
N ALA A 5 9.44 13.54 15.19
CA ALA A 5 8.31 14.43 15.51
C ALA A 5 6.94 13.88 15.07
N TRP A 6 6.87 12.60 14.67
CA TRP A 6 5.69 11.99 14.09
C TRP A 6 5.16 12.69 12.83
N ASP A 7 6.06 13.41 12.17
CA ASP A 7 5.78 14.02 10.87
C ASP A 7 5.38 12.96 9.84
N PRO A 8 4.38 13.21 8.99
CA PRO A 8 3.90 12.24 7.99
C PRO A 8 5.00 11.68 7.07
N VAL A 9 6.00 12.50 6.69
CA VAL A 9 7.13 12.04 5.86
C VAL A 9 8.05 11.11 6.66
N GLU A 10 8.35 11.44 7.92
CA GLU A 10 9.12 10.57 8.81
C GLU A 10 8.40 9.23 9.00
N ASN A 11 7.10 9.27 9.31
CA ASN A 11 6.27 8.09 9.49
C ASN A 11 6.23 7.22 8.23
N SER A 12 6.12 7.83 7.05
CA SER A 12 6.13 7.08 5.78
C SER A 12 7.45 6.34 5.52
N SER A 13 8.56 6.82 6.06
CA SER A 13 9.87 6.16 5.97
C SER A 13 10.01 4.98 6.93
N LEU A 14 9.28 4.98 8.07
CA LEU A 14 9.26 3.90 9.03
C LEU A 14 8.52 2.66 8.52
N VAL A 15 7.47 2.86 7.74
CA VAL A 15 6.58 1.77 7.28
C VAL A 15 7.30 0.69 6.46
N PRO A 16 8.16 1.00 5.47
CA PRO A 16 8.96 0.00 4.76
C PRO A 16 9.83 -0.84 5.67
N TRP A 17 10.40 -0.23 6.71
CA TRP A 17 11.22 -0.95 7.70
C TRP A 17 10.38 -1.95 8.49
N LEU A 18 9.20 -1.57 8.99
CA LEU A 18 8.30 -2.46 9.71
C LEU A 18 7.90 -3.69 8.86
N THR A 19 7.54 -3.47 7.60
CA THR A 19 7.16 -4.56 6.69
C THR A 19 8.35 -5.44 6.30
N LEU A 20 9.55 -4.86 6.16
CA LEU A 20 10.78 -5.62 5.89
C LEU A 20 11.14 -6.52 7.07
N VAL A 21 11.06 -6.01 8.31
CA VAL A 21 11.29 -6.81 9.53
C VAL A 21 10.28 -7.93 9.64
N ALA A 22 8.99 -7.65 9.39
CA ALA A 22 7.95 -8.68 9.35
C ALA A 22 8.25 -9.76 8.30
N GLY A 23 8.62 -9.37 7.08
CA GLY A 23 9.00 -10.30 6.01
C GLY A 23 10.23 -11.14 6.36
N THR A 24 11.20 -10.56 7.05
CA THR A 24 12.41 -11.27 7.50
C THR A 24 12.07 -12.33 8.57
N HIS A 25 11.18 -12.02 9.51
CA HIS A 25 10.70 -13.01 10.48
C HIS A 25 10.02 -14.20 9.78
N LEU A 26 9.14 -13.92 8.80
CA LEU A 26 8.49 -14.97 8.02
C LEU A 26 9.51 -15.80 7.19
N LEU A 27 10.54 -15.15 6.65
CA LEU A 27 11.61 -15.85 5.95
C LEU A 27 12.37 -16.81 6.88
N LEU A 28 12.66 -16.38 8.11
CA LEU A 28 13.31 -17.22 9.12
C LEU A 28 12.45 -18.41 9.54
N ILE A 29 11.12 -18.23 9.68
CA ILE A 29 10.18 -19.32 9.93
C ILE A 29 10.26 -20.35 8.80
N ASN A 30 10.22 -19.90 7.54
CA ASN A 30 10.21 -20.78 6.38
C ASN A 30 11.55 -21.51 6.15
N ARG A 31 12.67 -20.92 6.55
CA ARG A 31 14.01 -21.47 6.30
C ARG A 31 14.20 -22.86 6.88
N ASN A 32 13.62 -23.13 8.03
CA ASN A 32 13.83 -24.39 8.78
C ASN A 32 12.73 -25.42 8.54
N LYS A 33 11.75 -25.14 7.68
CA LYS A 33 10.61 -26.02 7.43
C LYS A 33 10.72 -26.75 6.11
N LYS A 34 10.35 -28.04 6.11
CA LYS A 34 10.29 -28.87 4.89
C LYS A 34 9.16 -28.43 3.95
N SER A 35 8.08 -27.89 4.52
CA SER A 35 6.96 -27.28 3.78
C SER A 35 6.84 -25.81 4.19
N PRO A 36 7.01 -24.85 3.29
CA PRO A 36 6.98 -23.43 3.62
C PRO A 36 5.54 -22.99 3.92
N MET A 37 5.24 -22.77 5.18
CA MET A 37 3.89 -22.39 5.65
C MET A 37 3.49 -20.96 5.24
N ALA A 38 4.45 -20.07 5.14
CA ALA A 38 4.22 -18.64 4.93
C ALA A 38 4.96 -18.08 3.71
N LEU A 39 5.19 -18.93 2.68
CA LEU A 39 5.99 -18.53 1.52
C LEU A 39 5.37 -17.34 0.78
N PHE A 40 4.05 -17.37 0.55
CA PHE A 40 3.34 -16.25 -0.07
C PHE A 40 3.52 -14.96 0.74
N SER A 41 3.27 -15.03 2.04
CA SER A 41 3.39 -13.87 2.92
C SER A 41 4.80 -13.32 2.95
N THR A 42 5.82 -14.20 2.95
CA THR A 42 7.23 -13.78 2.88
C THR A 42 7.51 -12.97 1.61
N PHE A 43 7.17 -13.50 0.44
CA PHE A 43 7.35 -12.79 -0.83
C PHE A 43 6.53 -11.51 -0.89
N TYR A 44 5.28 -11.56 -0.43
CA TYR A 44 4.40 -10.40 -0.41
C TYR A 44 4.96 -9.27 0.45
N PHE A 45 5.44 -9.57 1.67
CA PHE A 45 6.02 -8.56 2.56
C PHE A 45 7.31 -7.95 2.01
N LEU A 46 8.17 -8.74 1.38
CA LEU A 46 9.39 -8.23 0.77
C LEU A 46 9.08 -7.31 -0.43
N LEU A 47 8.11 -7.69 -1.26
CA LEU A 47 7.68 -6.86 -2.38
C LEU A 47 6.99 -5.58 -1.90
N ILE A 48 6.07 -5.66 -0.93
CA ILE A 48 5.37 -4.49 -0.42
C ILE A 48 6.33 -3.53 0.29
N SER A 49 7.38 -4.02 0.96
CA SER A 49 8.40 -3.15 1.56
C SER A 49 9.06 -2.27 0.52
N PHE A 50 9.43 -2.82 -0.63
CA PHE A 50 9.97 -2.05 -1.74
C PHE A 50 8.94 -1.03 -2.29
N LEU A 51 7.70 -1.45 -2.49
CA LEU A 51 6.64 -0.55 -2.97
C LEU A 51 6.35 0.59 -1.98
N LEU A 52 6.45 0.33 -0.69
CA LEU A 52 6.28 1.35 0.35
C LEU A 52 7.44 2.36 0.38
N VAL A 53 8.66 1.97 -0.01
CA VAL A 53 9.76 2.94 -0.25
C VAL A 53 9.40 3.89 -1.38
N LEU A 54 8.86 3.36 -2.49
CA LEU A 54 8.41 4.19 -3.62
C LEU A 54 7.24 5.09 -3.22
N TYR A 55 6.30 4.56 -2.43
CA TYR A 55 5.18 5.32 -1.90
C TYR A 55 5.63 6.43 -0.94
N SER A 56 6.59 6.16 -0.07
CA SER A 56 7.22 7.18 0.78
C SER A 56 7.84 8.30 -0.05
N THR A 57 8.53 7.94 -1.13
CA THR A 57 9.08 8.90 -2.09
C THR A 57 7.97 9.73 -2.77
N PHE A 58 6.87 9.08 -3.17
CA PHE A 58 5.70 9.74 -3.71
C PHE A 58 5.13 10.76 -2.71
N LEU A 59 4.88 10.37 -1.47
CA LEU A 59 4.38 11.26 -0.43
C LEU A 59 5.28 12.48 -0.21
N THR A 60 6.60 12.27 -0.18
CA THR A 60 7.58 13.33 0.05
C THR A 60 7.66 14.32 -1.11
N LYS A 61 7.62 13.82 -2.37
CA LYS A 61 7.91 14.61 -3.57
C LYS A 61 6.67 15.15 -4.28
N SER A 62 5.48 14.63 -3.98
CA SER A 62 4.25 15.01 -4.69
C SER A 62 3.71 16.39 -4.34
N GLY A 63 4.13 16.97 -3.21
CA GLY A 63 3.53 18.20 -2.66
C GLY A 63 2.24 17.97 -1.86
N ILE A 64 1.66 16.77 -1.89
CA ILE A 64 0.38 16.46 -1.19
C ILE A 64 0.46 16.71 0.32
N LEU A 65 1.63 16.50 0.91
CA LEU A 65 1.88 16.69 2.34
C LEU A 65 2.43 18.08 2.67
N GLY A 66 2.44 19.03 1.73
CA GLY A 66 3.05 20.36 1.90
C GLY A 66 2.52 21.13 3.11
N ASP A 67 1.22 20.99 3.40
CA ASP A 67 0.57 21.68 4.53
C ASP A 67 0.66 20.89 5.86
N THR A 68 1.08 19.63 5.82
CA THR A 68 1.07 18.73 6.98
C THR A 68 2.44 18.24 7.41
N SER A 69 3.48 18.51 6.62
CA SER A 69 4.85 18.06 6.86
C SER A 69 5.86 19.12 6.46
N VAL A 70 6.75 19.44 7.38
CA VAL A 70 7.90 20.34 7.12
C VAL A 70 8.98 19.68 6.24
N HIS A 71 8.92 18.37 6.06
CA HIS A 71 9.85 17.60 5.23
C HIS A 71 9.32 17.30 3.82
N SER A 72 8.09 17.72 3.52
CA SER A 72 7.51 17.59 2.19
C SER A 72 8.05 18.68 1.24
N PHE A 73 8.19 18.31 -0.03
CA PHE A 73 8.50 19.28 -1.06
C PHE A 73 7.24 20.10 -1.41
N VAL A 74 7.48 21.32 -1.89
CA VAL A 74 6.42 22.13 -2.47
C VAL A 74 5.97 21.47 -3.79
N ASP A 75 4.70 21.61 -4.13
CA ASP A 75 4.16 21.09 -5.39
C ASP A 75 4.95 21.66 -6.57
N SER A 76 5.59 20.76 -7.31
CA SER A 76 6.40 21.04 -8.49
C SER A 76 5.73 20.61 -9.80
N GLY A 77 4.44 20.22 -9.75
CA GLY A 77 3.68 19.72 -10.89
C GLY A 77 4.06 18.34 -11.40
N ILE A 78 4.89 17.60 -10.65
CA ILE A 78 5.35 16.23 -11.02
C ILE A 78 4.46 15.10 -10.46
N LEU A 79 3.34 15.44 -9.83
CA LEU A 79 2.43 14.46 -9.24
C LEU A 79 1.98 13.37 -10.22
N PRO A 80 1.55 13.68 -11.48
CA PRO A 80 1.13 12.64 -12.42
C PRO A 80 2.28 11.68 -12.77
N GLN A 81 3.50 12.19 -12.94
CA GLN A 81 4.68 11.37 -13.26
C GLN A 81 5.03 10.43 -12.10
N LEU A 82 4.99 10.94 -10.87
CA LEU A 82 5.23 10.12 -9.67
C LEU A 82 4.15 9.03 -9.51
N LEU A 83 2.89 9.37 -9.78
CA LEU A 83 1.80 8.41 -9.73
C LEU A 83 1.99 7.28 -10.75
N VAL A 84 2.29 7.63 -12.01
CA VAL A 84 2.57 6.64 -13.07
C VAL A 84 3.78 5.77 -12.67
N TYR A 85 4.82 6.38 -12.12
CA TYR A 85 6.02 5.67 -11.65
C TYR A 85 5.65 4.62 -10.58
N VAL A 86 4.97 5.02 -9.51
CA VAL A 86 4.56 4.10 -8.43
C VAL A 86 3.65 3.00 -8.97
N LEU A 87 2.61 3.34 -9.74
CA LEU A 87 1.67 2.36 -10.29
C LEU A 87 2.34 1.37 -11.25
N SER A 88 3.34 1.80 -12.02
CA SER A 88 4.12 0.92 -12.90
C SER A 88 4.89 -0.13 -12.08
N PHE A 89 5.53 0.27 -10.98
CA PHE A 89 6.24 -0.66 -10.11
C PHE A 89 5.27 -1.56 -9.32
N VAL A 90 4.11 -1.06 -8.92
CA VAL A 90 3.05 -1.89 -8.32
C VAL A 90 2.61 -2.98 -9.31
N GLY A 91 2.34 -2.62 -10.55
CA GLY A 91 1.97 -3.58 -11.59
C GLY A 91 3.09 -4.60 -11.87
N PHE A 92 4.34 -4.14 -11.98
CA PHE A 92 5.49 -5.01 -12.20
C PHE A 92 5.71 -6.00 -11.04
N ALA A 93 5.72 -5.51 -9.80
CA ALA A 93 5.85 -6.35 -8.62
C ALA A 93 4.73 -7.39 -8.52
N HIS A 94 3.50 -6.98 -8.86
CA HIS A 94 2.35 -7.87 -8.89
C HIS A 94 2.48 -8.97 -9.96
N ILE A 95 2.96 -8.63 -11.16
CA ILE A 95 3.23 -9.61 -12.23
C ILE A 95 4.25 -10.65 -11.76
N LEU A 96 5.27 -10.26 -11.00
CA LEU A 96 6.26 -11.18 -10.42
C LEU A 96 5.63 -12.15 -9.40
N LEU A 97 4.59 -11.73 -8.68
CA LEU A 97 3.89 -12.56 -7.71
C LEU A 97 3.07 -13.67 -8.37
N LEU A 98 2.60 -13.46 -9.61
CA LEU A 98 1.76 -14.42 -10.31
C LEU A 98 2.61 -15.58 -10.89
N LYS A 99 2.24 -16.81 -10.59
CA LYS A 99 2.91 -18.02 -11.13
C LYS A 99 2.51 -18.30 -12.59
N SER A 100 1.25 -18.08 -12.93
CA SER A 100 0.71 -18.37 -14.27
C SER A 100 1.11 -17.34 -15.32
N VAL A 101 1.72 -17.79 -16.41
CA VAL A 101 2.10 -16.94 -17.56
C VAL A 101 0.89 -16.27 -18.21
N GLN A 102 -0.25 -16.94 -18.26
CA GLN A 102 -1.48 -16.37 -18.83
C GLN A 102 -1.95 -15.17 -18.04
N TRP A 103 -1.97 -15.27 -16.70
CA TRP A 103 -2.33 -14.16 -15.81
C TRP A 103 -1.32 -13.02 -15.87
N ARG A 104 -0.02 -13.31 -15.97
CA ARG A 104 1.02 -12.29 -16.18
C ARG A 104 0.76 -11.49 -17.45
N ARG A 105 0.51 -12.18 -18.58
CA ARG A 105 0.21 -11.54 -19.86
C ARG A 105 -1.09 -10.74 -19.80
N GLY A 106 -2.15 -11.29 -19.20
CA GLY A 106 -3.42 -10.59 -19.01
C GLY A 106 -3.26 -9.29 -18.22
N MET A 107 -2.54 -9.32 -17.10
CA MET A 107 -2.27 -8.13 -16.30
C MET A 107 -1.41 -7.10 -17.04
N ALA A 108 -0.42 -7.53 -17.82
CA ALA A 108 0.40 -6.62 -18.62
C ALA A 108 -0.44 -5.92 -19.70
N ILE A 109 -1.28 -6.67 -20.43
CA ILE A 109 -2.19 -6.12 -21.43
C ILE A 109 -3.18 -5.14 -20.78
N LEU A 110 -3.76 -5.51 -19.64
CA LEU A 110 -4.68 -4.66 -18.90
C LEU A 110 -3.99 -3.35 -18.48
N ALA A 111 -2.76 -3.42 -17.93
CA ALA A 111 -2.02 -2.23 -17.53
C ALA A 111 -1.78 -1.27 -18.71
N VAL A 112 -1.40 -1.79 -19.87
CA VAL A 112 -1.22 -0.97 -21.09
C VAL A 112 -2.55 -0.34 -21.53
N ALA A 113 -3.64 -1.13 -21.55
CA ALA A 113 -4.97 -0.62 -21.93
C ALA A 113 -5.46 0.48 -20.97
N LEU A 114 -5.29 0.29 -19.66
CA LEU A 114 -5.65 1.28 -18.65
C LEU A 114 -4.80 2.55 -18.75
N THR A 115 -3.51 2.43 -19.10
CA THR A 115 -2.66 3.60 -19.37
C THR A 115 -3.20 4.42 -20.54
N VAL A 116 -3.63 3.77 -21.63
CA VAL A 116 -4.25 4.46 -22.77
C VAL A 116 -5.58 5.13 -22.37
N ILE A 117 -6.38 4.49 -21.54
CA ILE A 117 -7.64 5.05 -21.02
C ILE A 117 -7.37 6.26 -20.13
N ALA A 118 -6.37 6.18 -19.24
CA ALA A 118 -5.96 7.29 -18.40
C ALA A 118 -5.47 8.50 -19.20
N LEU A 119 -4.73 8.29 -20.30
CA LEU A 119 -4.28 9.35 -21.21
C LEU A 119 -5.44 10.05 -21.93
N LYS A 120 -6.63 9.43 -22.02
CA LYS A 120 -7.85 10.04 -22.55
C LYS A 120 -8.64 10.83 -21.49
N GLY A 121 -8.14 10.95 -20.27
CA GLY A 121 -8.75 11.70 -19.17
C GLY A 121 -9.50 10.85 -18.14
N TYR A 122 -9.65 9.53 -18.34
CA TYR A 122 -10.33 8.62 -17.41
C TYR A 122 -9.34 8.02 -16.38
N VAL A 123 -8.65 8.89 -15.64
CA VAL A 123 -7.56 8.48 -14.73
C VAL A 123 -8.11 7.71 -13.53
N ILE A 124 -9.17 8.21 -12.90
CA ILE A 124 -9.75 7.63 -11.68
C ILE A 124 -10.33 6.26 -11.97
N GLU A 125 -11.07 6.12 -13.06
CA GLU A 125 -11.65 4.87 -13.49
C GLU A 125 -10.58 3.83 -13.82
N ALA A 126 -9.51 4.25 -14.49
CA ALA A 126 -8.38 3.39 -14.82
C ALA A 126 -7.68 2.88 -13.55
N ILE A 127 -7.44 3.75 -12.56
CA ILE A 127 -6.85 3.37 -11.28
C ILE A 127 -7.79 2.41 -10.53
N ALA A 128 -9.09 2.70 -10.46
CA ALA A 128 -10.06 1.85 -9.78
C ALA A 128 -10.08 0.43 -10.37
N VAL A 129 -10.18 0.32 -11.71
CA VAL A 129 -10.14 -0.98 -12.40
C VAL A 129 -8.82 -1.70 -12.17
N PHE A 130 -7.69 -0.98 -12.18
CA PHE A 130 -6.38 -1.55 -11.92
C PHE A 130 -6.28 -2.13 -10.50
N LEU A 131 -6.72 -1.38 -9.49
CA LEU A 131 -6.71 -1.84 -8.09
C LEU A 131 -7.64 -3.04 -7.87
N LEU A 132 -8.81 -3.06 -8.50
CA LEU A 132 -9.73 -4.22 -8.46
C LEU A 132 -9.07 -5.46 -9.10
N ALA A 133 -8.42 -5.31 -10.25
CA ALA A 133 -7.73 -6.40 -10.91
C ALA A 133 -6.53 -6.92 -10.08
N LEU A 134 -5.76 -6.02 -9.45
CA LEU A 134 -4.69 -6.39 -8.51
C LEU A 134 -5.24 -7.19 -7.34
N THR A 135 -6.31 -6.72 -6.70
CA THR A 135 -6.95 -7.39 -5.56
C THR A 135 -7.45 -8.78 -5.96
N PHE A 136 -8.18 -8.87 -7.06
CA PHE A 136 -8.70 -10.15 -7.56
C PHE A 136 -7.57 -11.15 -7.86
N THR A 137 -6.55 -10.73 -8.58
CA THR A 137 -5.45 -11.62 -8.97
C THR A 137 -4.56 -11.98 -7.78
N THR A 138 -4.40 -11.10 -6.77
CA THR A 138 -3.72 -11.42 -5.51
C THR A 138 -4.48 -12.49 -4.73
N ILE A 139 -5.80 -12.34 -4.56
CA ILE A 139 -6.63 -13.35 -3.88
C ILE A 139 -6.56 -14.68 -4.62
N LYS A 140 -6.62 -14.65 -5.95
CA LYS A 140 -6.48 -15.84 -6.78
C LYS A 140 -5.13 -16.49 -6.58
N ALA A 141 -4.03 -15.76 -6.70
CA ALA A 141 -2.68 -16.28 -6.51
C ALA A 141 -2.52 -16.91 -5.11
N TYR A 142 -3.00 -16.24 -4.07
CA TYR A 142 -3.00 -16.77 -2.70
C TYR A 142 -3.75 -18.09 -2.59
N ARG A 143 -4.89 -18.24 -3.29
CA ARG A 143 -5.73 -19.45 -3.22
C ARG A 143 -5.22 -20.61 -4.05
N THR A 144 -4.59 -20.34 -5.21
CA THR A 144 -4.27 -21.37 -6.21
C THR A 144 -2.78 -21.62 -6.41
N ASP A 145 -1.94 -20.62 -6.21
CA ASP A 145 -0.54 -20.69 -6.61
C ASP A 145 0.39 -21.03 -5.44
N PHE A 146 -0.10 -20.93 -4.20
CA PHE A 146 0.67 -21.21 -2.99
C PHE A 146 0.06 -22.35 -2.17
N GLU A 147 0.92 -23.27 -1.77
CA GLU A 147 0.54 -24.39 -0.92
C GLU A 147 0.22 -23.89 0.50
N ARG A 148 -0.80 -24.46 1.09
CA ARG A 148 -1.18 -24.19 2.47
C ARG A 148 -0.65 -25.31 3.36
N SER A 149 0.03 -24.95 4.43
CA SER A 149 0.34 -25.92 5.47
C SER A 149 -0.92 -26.24 6.28
N SER A 150 -1.11 -27.50 6.58
CA SER A 150 -2.12 -27.99 7.51
C SER A 150 -1.56 -28.24 8.92
N GLU A 151 -0.27 -28.03 9.13
CA GLU A 151 0.36 -28.23 10.43
C GLU A 151 0.04 -27.06 11.37
N GLU A 152 -0.48 -27.38 12.55
CA GLU A 152 -0.70 -26.42 13.62
C GLU A 152 0.59 -26.19 14.40
N GLU A 153 0.93 -24.93 14.62
CA GLU A 153 2.11 -24.55 15.40
C GLU A 153 1.74 -24.50 16.89
N SER A 154 2.63 -25.04 17.72
CA SER A 154 2.48 -24.90 19.17
C SER A 154 2.61 -23.43 19.58
N VAL A 155 1.73 -22.98 20.48
CA VAL A 155 1.77 -21.61 21.07
C VAL A 155 3.10 -21.33 21.78
N TRP A 156 3.81 -22.39 22.21
CA TRP A 156 5.10 -22.29 22.86
C TRP A 156 6.29 -22.34 21.91
N SER A 157 6.04 -22.45 20.60
CA SER A 157 7.12 -22.48 19.59
C SER A 157 7.66 -21.07 19.34
N ARG A 158 8.96 -21.00 18.99
CA ARG A 158 9.60 -19.78 18.56
C ARG A 158 8.94 -19.23 17.28
N GLU A 159 8.55 -20.11 16.38
CA GLU A 159 7.92 -19.82 15.10
C GLU A 159 6.58 -19.11 15.31
N PHE A 160 5.77 -19.56 16.27
CA PHE A 160 4.52 -18.90 16.64
C PHE A 160 4.74 -17.45 17.08
N TRP A 161 5.69 -17.20 17.99
CA TRP A 161 5.96 -15.86 18.48
C TRP A 161 6.60 -14.94 17.44
N MET A 162 7.41 -15.49 16.52
CA MET A 162 7.91 -14.74 15.37
C MET A 162 6.78 -14.35 14.43
N PHE A 163 5.80 -15.22 14.22
CA PHE A 163 4.59 -14.91 13.44
C PHE A 163 3.75 -13.81 14.10
N VAL A 164 3.51 -13.91 15.42
CA VAL A 164 2.80 -12.87 16.19
C VAL A 164 3.52 -11.53 16.08
N GLY A 165 4.85 -11.51 16.22
CA GLY A 165 5.66 -10.30 16.02
C GLY A 165 5.50 -9.72 14.62
N SER A 166 5.51 -10.55 13.58
CA SER A 166 5.27 -10.12 12.19
C SER A 166 3.89 -9.49 12.01
N LEU A 167 2.87 -10.06 12.66
CA LEU A 167 1.50 -9.55 12.63
C LEU A 167 1.41 -8.17 13.30
N LEU A 168 2.07 -7.98 14.45
CA LEU A 168 2.13 -6.68 15.14
C LEU A 168 2.79 -5.62 14.27
N PHE A 169 3.91 -5.94 13.62
CA PHE A 169 4.56 -5.01 12.68
C PHE A 169 3.65 -4.68 11.49
N LEU A 170 2.91 -5.67 10.97
CA LEU A 170 1.96 -5.43 9.88
C LEU A 170 0.84 -4.48 10.30
N VAL A 171 0.23 -4.71 11.46
CA VAL A 171 -0.85 -3.85 11.98
C VAL A 171 -0.33 -2.43 12.20
N SER A 172 0.86 -2.28 12.77
CA SER A 172 1.51 -0.97 12.96
C SER A 172 1.77 -0.28 11.63
N ALA A 173 2.34 -1.00 10.64
CA ALA A 173 2.59 -0.48 9.31
C ALA A 173 1.30 -0.04 8.61
N ALA A 174 0.24 -0.84 8.69
CA ALA A 174 -1.06 -0.52 8.11
C ALA A 174 -1.68 0.72 8.76
N HIS A 175 -1.62 0.82 10.10
CA HIS A 175 -2.14 1.97 10.84
C HIS A 175 -1.40 3.27 10.46
N ILE A 176 -0.05 3.24 10.47
CA ILE A 176 0.77 4.41 10.09
C ILE A 176 0.50 4.80 8.64
N THR A 177 0.47 3.83 7.71
CA THR A 177 0.17 4.09 6.30
C THR A 177 -1.19 4.72 6.12
N TRP A 178 -2.21 4.24 6.82
CA TRP A 178 -3.55 4.82 6.79
C TRP A 178 -3.53 6.29 7.19
N GLN A 179 -2.96 6.61 8.35
CA GLN A 179 -2.89 7.98 8.87
C GLN A 179 -2.11 8.92 7.93
N THR A 180 -0.96 8.49 7.45
CA THR A 180 -0.13 9.31 6.55
C THR A 180 -0.71 9.47 5.15
N SER A 181 -1.65 8.58 4.74
CA SER A 181 -2.29 8.61 3.42
C SER A 181 -3.61 9.38 3.38
N LEU A 182 -4.12 9.87 4.51
CA LEU A 182 -5.39 10.61 4.54
C LEU A 182 -5.41 11.81 3.57
N PRO A 183 -4.36 12.66 3.47
CA PRO A 183 -4.34 13.75 2.49
C PRO A 183 -4.41 13.26 1.04
N VAL A 184 -3.79 12.10 0.74
CA VAL A 184 -3.87 11.47 -0.58
C VAL A 184 -5.30 11.03 -0.88
N PHE A 185 -5.95 10.34 0.05
CA PHE A 185 -7.34 9.93 -0.11
C PHE A 185 -8.26 11.12 -0.32
N ASN A 186 -8.12 12.19 0.47
CA ASN A 186 -8.92 13.39 0.33
C ASN A 186 -8.79 13.99 -1.07
N GLN A 187 -7.57 14.14 -1.57
CA GLN A 187 -7.32 14.72 -2.90
C GLN A 187 -7.91 13.88 -4.04
N PHE A 188 -7.89 12.54 -3.94
CA PHE A 188 -8.41 11.67 -4.99
C PHE A 188 -9.91 11.36 -4.85
N LEU A 189 -10.49 11.46 -3.65
CA LEU A 189 -11.91 11.19 -3.41
C LEU A 189 -12.79 12.43 -3.57
N GLU A 190 -12.25 13.62 -3.38
CA GLU A 190 -12.98 14.88 -3.52
C GLU A 190 -13.72 15.02 -4.88
N PRO A 191 -13.10 14.70 -6.03
CA PRO A 191 -13.79 14.73 -7.33
C PRO A 191 -14.93 13.71 -7.47
N LEU A 192 -14.97 12.68 -6.64
CA LEU A 192 -16.03 11.66 -6.65
C LEU A 192 -17.27 12.09 -5.83
N GLY A 193 -17.15 13.09 -4.96
CA GLY A 193 -18.25 13.57 -4.13
C GLY A 193 -19.54 13.85 -4.90
N PRO A 194 -19.53 14.61 -6.02
CA PRO A 194 -20.70 14.87 -6.84
C PRO A 194 -21.31 13.61 -7.49
N ILE A 195 -20.48 12.62 -7.81
CA ILE A 195 -20.94 11.35 -8.41
C ILE A 195 -21.63 10.51 -7.33
N LEU A 196 -21.06 10.41 -6.14
CA LEU A 196 -21.59 9.64 -5.02
C LEU A 196 -22.88 10.24 -4.48
N SER A 197 -23.00 11.60 -4.44
CA SER A 197 -24.24 12.27 -4.06
C SER A 197 -25.39 11.98 -5.03
N LYS A 198 -25.11 11.89 -6.34
CA LYS A 198 -26.10 11.51 -7.36
C LYS A 198 -26.55 10.05 -7.24
N LEU A 199 -25.71 9.18 -6.68
CA LEU A 199 -26.05 7.77 -6.44
C LEU A 199 -26.82 7.56 -5.12
N GLY A 200 -27.23 8.64 -4.42
CA GLY A 200 -27.96 8.58 -3.15
C GLY A 200 -27.13 8.13 -1.97
N ALA A 201 -25.82 8.01 -2.14
CA ALA A 201 -24.94 7.87 -1.00
C ALA A 201 -24.85 9.23 -0.28
N GLU A 202 -25.38 9.34 0.92
CA GLU A 202 -25.09 10.48 1.82
C GLU A 202 -23.59 10.43 2.17
N TRP A 203 -22.79 10.95 1.27
CA TRP A 203 -21.38 11.16 1.54
C TRP A 203 -21.26 12.28 2.53
N ASN A 204 -21.16 11.92 3.80
CA ASN A 204 -20.97 12.91 4.85
C ASN A 204 -19.55 13.50 4.71
N SER A 205 -19.46 14.61 3.99
CA SER A 205 -18.21 15.39 3.87
C SER A 205 -17.63 15.77 5.24
N SER A 206 -18.45 15.74 6.31
CA SER A 206 -18.00 15.93 7.69
C SER A 206 -17.03 14.81 8.12
N LEU A 207 -17.20 13.58 7.66
CA LEU A 207 -16.31 12.46 7.98
C LEU A 207 -14.91 12.65 7.36
N LEU A 208 -14.86 13.13 6.11
CA LEU A 208 -13.59 13.47 5.46
C LEU A 208 -12.97 14.73 6.05
N THR A 209 -13.78 15.72 6.41
CA THR A 209 -13.32 16.94 7.08
C THR A 209 -12.84 16.65 8.51
N ASP A 210 -13.51 15.76 9.24
CA ASP A 210 -13.06 15.29 10.55
C ASP A 210 -11.80 14.46 10.46
N LEU A 211 -11.69 13.57 9.47
CA LEU A 211 -10.47 12.80 9.22
C LEU A 211 -9.29 13.71 8.81
N SER A 212 -9.56 14.79 8.06
CA SER A 212 -8.54 15.78 7.71
C SER A 212 -8.15 16.68 8.88
N LYS A 213 -9.10 17.01 9.79
CA LYS A 213 -8.82 17.77 11.02
C LYS A 213 -8.09 16.96 12.08
N HIS A 214 -8.18 15.63 12.02
CA HIS A 214 -7.38 14.70 12.84
C HIS A 214 -6.01 14.42 12.23
N ASN A 215 -5.60 15.13 11.17
CA ASN A 215 -4.20 15.23 10.83
C ASN A 215 -3.49 15.79 12.06
N LEU A 216 -2.66 14.95 12.66
CA LEU A 216 -1.72 15.31 13.70
C LEU A 216 -0.71 16.33 13.13
N ALA A 217 -1.21 17.52 12.81
CA ALA A 217 -0.33 18.66 12.71
C ALA A 217 0.26 18.83 14.11
N PRO A 218 1.58 18.74 14.30
CA PRO A 218 2.18 19.10 15.58
C PRO A 218 1.73 20.52 15.86
N GLY A 219 1.11 20.72 17.03
CA GLY A 219 0.58 21.99 17.45
C GLY A 219 1.62 23.09 17.26
N THR A 220 1.27 24.06 16.48
CA THR A 220 1.84 25.40 16.53
C THR A 220 1.17 26.08 17.70
N ASP A 221 1.61 25.79 18.92
CA ASP A 221 1.49 26.67 20.07
C ASP A 221 2.86 27.31 20.34
#